data_09601b941752377b0d10e819d0c78d91
#
_entry.id   09601b941752377b0d10e819d0c78d91
#
_cell.length_a   1.000
_cell.length_b   1.000
_cell.length_c   1.000
_cell.angle_alpha   90.00
_cell.angle_beta   90.00
_cell.angle_gamma   90.00
#
_symmetry.space_group_name_H-M   'P 1'
#
loop_
_entity.id
_entity.type
_entity.pdbx_description
1 polymer ?
#
loop_
_entity_poly.entity_id
_entity_poly.type
_entity_poly.pdbx_seq_one_letter_code
_entity_poly.pdbx_strand_id
1 'polypeptide(L)'
;GGLRVADVMVRDPVTVDPRLTVGRFMDEVAPSGRYTTYPVVEGGRAVGLLAFRCLAAVPRAEWDSRSVGECMIPRERVPALRAAQSAVDALAALGDGDVHRGLVLDGDRLVGFVSITDLLRALEVGGDGRDRPARVA
;
A
#
# COMPACT_ATOMS: atom_id res chain seq x y z
N GLY A 1 19.72 14.85 8.39
CA GLY A 1 18.76 13.98 8.23
C GLY A 1 18.95 12.79 7.35
N GLY A 2 18.22 11.92 7.22
CA GLY A 2 18.17 10.78 6.33
C GLY A 2 16.91 10.84 5.48
N LEU A 3 16.64 9.74 4.82
CA LEU A 3 15.45 9.60 4.01
C LEU A 3 14.19 9.65 4.88
N ARG A 4 13.18 10.33 4.36
CA ARG A 4 11.85 10.39 4.94
C ARG A 4 10.87 9.58 4.09
N VAL A 5 9.76 9.23 4.66
CA VAL A 5 8.69 8.53 3.94
C VAL A 5 8.30 9.29 2.67
N ALA A 6 8.22 10.62 2.76
CA ALA A 6 7.91 11.46 1.59
C ALA A 6 8.88 11.26 0.41
N ASP A 7 10.13 10.87 0.67
CA ASP A 7 11.13 10.65 -0.38
C ASP A 7 10.93 9.32 -1.11
N VAL A 8 10.19 8.39 -0.51
CA VAL A 8 10.05 7.01 -0.98
C VAL A 8 8.64 6.71 -1.46
N MET A 9 7.64 7.31 -0.83
CA MET A 9 6.24 6.99 -1.09
C MET A 9 5.83 7.20 -2.54
N VAL A 10 4.90 6.40 -3.01
CA VAL A 10 4.18 6.65 -4.25
C VAL A 10 3.14 7.73 -3.95
N ARG A 11 3.21 8.85 -4.66
CA ARG A 11 2.22 9.92 -4.58
C ARG A 11 1.08 9.58 -5.52
N ASP A 12 -0.13 9.97 -5.14
CA ASP A 12 -1.33 9.70 -5.96
C ASP A 12 -1.41 8.22 -6.41
N PRO A 13 -1.39 7.27 -5.46
CA PRO A 13 -1.51 5.88 -5.83
C PRO A 13 -2.87 5.60 -6.48
N VAL A 14 -2.93 4.54 -7.27
CA VAL A 14 -4.21 4.06 -7.78
C VAL A 14 -5.02 3.57 -6.58
N THR A 15 -6.21 4.13 -6.41
CA THR A 15 -7.10 3.80 -5.30
C THR A 15 -8.38 3.17 -5.81
N VAL A 16 -9.10 2.49 -4.92
CA VAL A 16 -10.40 1.93 -5.24
C VAL A 16 -11.45 2.41 -4.23
N ASP A 17 -12.67 2.53 -4.71
CA ASP A 17 -13.81 2.91 -3.87
C ASP A 17 -14.32 1.66 -3.13
N PRO A 18 -14.66 1.75 -1.84
CA PRO A 18 -15.14 0.59 -1.10
C PRO A 18 -16.46 0.02 -1.61
N ARG A 19 -17.25 0.82 -2.34
CA ARG A 19 -18.52 0.38 -2.90
C ARG A 19 -18.36 -0.41 -4.20
N LEU A 20 -17.18 -0.37 -4.81
CA LEU A 20 -16.92 -1.15 -6.02
C LEU A 20 -17.13 -2.63 -5.72
N THR A 21 -17.83 -3.35 -6.61
CA THR A 21 -17.97 -4.80 -6.44
C THR A 21 -16.67 -5.51 -6.78
N VAL A 22 -16.48 -6.68 -6.22
CA VAL A 22 -15.33 -7.53 -6.53
C VAL A 22 -15.29 -7.82 -8.03
N GLY A 23 -16.45 -8.10 -8.65
CA GLY A 23 -16.52 -8.35 -10.08
C GLY A 23 -16.06 -7.18 -10.91
N ARG A 24 -16.52 -5.97 -10.59
CA ARG A 24 -16.08 -4.78 -11.31
C ARG A 24 -14.61 -4.49 -11.09
N PHE A 25 -14.10 -4.72 -9.90
CA PHE A 25 -12.67 -4.59 -9.66
C PHE A 25 -11.87 -5.52 -10.58
N MET A 26 -12.30 -6.78 -10.67
CA MET A 26 -11.63 -7.77 -11.51
C MET A 26 -11.72 -7.43 -13.01
N ASP A 27 -12.80 -6.79 -13.43
CA ASP A 27 -13.00 -6.43 -14.84
C ASP A 27 -12.33 -5.11 -15.23
N GLU A 28 -12.32 -4.14 -14.32
CA GLU A 28 -11.95 -2.75 -14.65
C GLU A 28 -10.60 -2.31 -14.10
N VAL A 29 -10.15 -2.87 -12.97
CA VAL A 29 -8.94 -2.43 -12.30
C VAL A 29 -7.82 -3.46 -12.40
N ALA A 30 -8.12 -4.71 -12.05
CA ALA A 30 -7.14 -5.78 -12.02
C ALA A 30 -6.42 -6.03 -13.36
N PRO A 31 -7.07 -5.86 -14.54
CA PRO A 31 -6.39 -6.16 -15.81
C PRO A 31 -5.16 -5.29 -16.09
N SER A 32 -5.00 -4.15 -15.41
CA SER A 32 -3.77 -3.35 -15.56
C SER A 32 -2.53 -4.16 -15.15
N GLY A 33 -2.69 -5.11 -14.22
CA GLY A 33 -1.62 -5.99 -13.78
C GLY A 33 -0.46 -5.32 -13.06
N ARG A 34 -0.56 -4.02 -12.78
CA ARG A 34 0.57 -3.25 -12.25
C ARG A 34 0.75 -3.38 -10.75
N TYR A 35 -0.32 -3.65 -10.01
CA TYR A 35 -0.30 -3.62 -8.56
C TYR A 35 -0.92 -4.88 -7.98
N THR A 36 -0.46 -5.26 -6.79
CA THR A 36 -1.03 -6.36 -6.02
C THR A 36 -1.82 -5.87 -4.82
N THR A 37 -1.71 -4.59 -4.51
CA THR A 37 -2.42 -3.94 -3.42
C THR A 37 -2.89 -2.56 -3.84
N TYR A 38 -4.03 -2.14 -3.29
CA TYR A 38 -4.66 -0.86 -3.61
C TYR A 38 -5.19 -0.22 -2.35
N PRO A 39 -4.84 1.03 -2.05
CA PRO A 39 -5.53 1.75 -0.99
C PRO A 39 -7.01 1.88 -1.33
N VAL A 40 -7.86 1.68 -0.33
CA VAL A 40 -9.30 1.86 -0.46
C VAL A 40 -9.65 3.21 0.13
N VAL A 41 -10.28 4.06 -0.67
CA VAL A 41 -10.51 5.46 -0.31
C VAL A 41 -11.95 5.85 -0.60
N GLU A 42 -12.54 6.59 0.33
CA GLU A 42 -13.87 7.14 0.19
C GLU A 42 -13.82 8.62 0.56
N GLY A 43 -14.18 9.50 -0.38
CA GLY A 43 -14.14 10.94 -0.14
C GLY A 43 -12.77 11.47 0.27
N GLY A 44 -11.69 10.93 -0.29
CA GLY A 44 -10.33 11.30 0.04
C GLY A 44 -9.76 10.67 1.32
N ARG A 45 -10.59 9.95 2.08
CA ARG A 45 -10.22 9.34 3.34
C ARG A 45 -9.84 7.87 3.12
N ALA A 46 -8.72 7.46 3.67
CA ALA A 46 -8.31 6.07 3.62
C ALA A 46 -9.20 5.23 4.56
N VAL A 47 -9.82 4.19 4.03
CA VAL A 47 -10.69 3.30 4.79
C VAL A 47 -10.15 1.88 4.88
N GLY A 48 -9.16 1.52 4.07
CA GLY A 48 -8.57 0.20 4.12
C GLY A 48 -7.56 -0.04 3.01
N LEU A 49 -7.21 -1.30 2.86
CA LEU A 49 -6.27 -1.78 1.85
C LEU A 49 -6.84 -3.04 1.21
N LEU A 50 -6.90 -3.06 -0.12
CA LEU A 50 -7.30 -4.23 -0.86
C LEU A 50 -6.05 -4.95 -1.36
N ALA A 51 -5.88 -6.21 -0.98
CA ALA A 51 -4.85 -7.09 -1.50
C ALA A 51 -5.50 -8.22 -2.29
N PHE A 52 -4.81 -8.76 -3.29
CA PHE A 52 -5.37 -9.87 -4.07
C PHE A 52 -5.73 -11.06 -3.20
N ARG A 53 -4.98 -11.31 -2.13
CA ARG A 53 -5.32 -12.40 -1.21
C ARG A 53 -6.71 -12.24 -0.57
N CYS A 54 -7.17 -10.99 -0.41
CA CYS A 54 -8.51 -10.72 0.12
C CYS A 54 -9.58 -11.22 -0.86
N LEU A 55 -9.32 -11.11 -2.15
CA LEU A 55 -10.25 -11.50 -3.19
C LEU A 55 -10.28 -13.01 -3.38
N ALA A 56 -9.17 -13.68 -3.13
CA ALA A 56 -9.08 -15.13 -3.28
C ALA A 56 -10.06 -15.87 -2.36
N ALA A 57 -10.46 -15.24 -1.26
CA ALA A 57 -11.43 -15.81 -0.32
C ALA A 57 -12.89 -15.62 -0.76
N VAL A 58 -13.14 -14.85 -1.82
CA VAL A 58 -14.49 -14.56 -2.30
C VAL A 58 -14.87 -15.54 -3.41
N PRO A 59 -15.88 -16.39 -3.21
CA PRO A 59 -16.34 -17.29 -4.27
C PRO A 59 -16.77 -16.52 -5.51
N ARG A 60 -16.46 -17.05 -6.68
CA ARG A 60 -16.79 -16.41 -7.95
C ARG A 60 -18.27 -16.06 -8.05
N ALA A 61 -19.15 -16.91 -7.53
CA ALA A 61 -20.59 -16.68 -7.56
C ALA A 61 -21.03 -15.45 -6.75
N GLU A 62 -20.18 -14.94 -5.86
CA GLU A 62 -20.49 -13.79 -5.02
C GLU A 62 -19.83 -12.49 -5.51
N TRP A 63 -19.10 -12.54 -6.61
CA TRP A 63 -18.35 -11.37 -7.08
C TRP A 63 -19.22 -10.16 -7.36
N ASP A 64 -20.44 -10.38 -7.84
CA ASP A 64 -21.35 -9.29 -8.19
C ASP A 64 -22.12 -8.76 -6.98
N SER A 65 -22.10 -9.47 -5.85
CA SER A 65 -22.82 -9.07 -4.64
C SER A 65 -21.90 -8.64 -3.49
N ARG A 66 -20.59 -8.89 -3.61
CA ARG A 66 -19.62 -8.52 -2.57
C ARG A 66 -18.89 -7.25 -2.98
N SER A 67 -18.74 -6.32 -2.03
CA SER A 67 -18.01 -5.07 -2.26
C SER A 67 -16.56 -5.19 -1.83
N VAL A 68 -15.73 -4.33 -2.40
CA VAL A 68 -14.32 -4.17 -1.97
C VAL A 68 -14.26 -3.88 -0.47
N GLY A 69 -15.14 -3.01 0.03
CA GLY A 69 -15.17 -2.65 1.44
C GLY A 69 -15.44 -3.83 2.38
N GLU A 70 -16.20 -4.83 1.92
CA GLU A 70 -16.46 -6.03 2.70
C GLU A 70 -15.25 -6.97 2.75
N CYS A 71 -14.36 -6.87 1.77
CA CYS A 71 -13.22 -7.81 1.61
C CYS A 71 -11.90 -7.22 2.07
N MET A 72 -11.78 -5.90 2.08
CA MET A 72 -10.54 -5.19 2.36
C MET A 72 -10.00 -5.46 3.77
N ILE A 73 -8.72 -5.21 3.94
CA ILE A 73 -8.11 -5.08 5.26
C ILE A 73 -8.53 -3.70 5.77
N PRO A 74 -9.22 -3.59 6.92
CA PRO A 74 -9.64 -2.29 7.42
C PRO A 74 -8.45 -1.42 7.82
N ARG A 75 -8.65 -0.11 7.74
CA ARG A 75 -7.60 0.88 8.00
C ARG A 75 -6.87 0.65 9.33
N GLU A 76 -7.59 0.25 10.37
CA GLU A 76 -7.04 0.05 11.71
C GLU A 76 -5.98 -1.05 11.76
N ARG A 77 -5.99 -1.93 10.77
CA ARG A 77 -5.03 -3.04 10.68
C ARG A 77 -3.90 -2.78 9.71
N VAL A 78 -3.90 -1.62 9.06
CA VAL A 78 -2.86 -1.24 8.09
C VAL A 78 -1.95 -0.20 8.75
N PRO A 79 -0.63 -0.35 8.68
CA PRO A 79 0.28 0.67 9.20
C PRO A 79 -0.02 2.04 8.61
N ALA A 80 -0.19 3.03 9.50
CA ALA A 80 -0.39 4.42 9.12
C ALA A 80 0.91 5.17 9.35
N LEU A 81 1.39 5.82 8.31
CA LEU A 81 2.66 6.54 8.33
C LEU A 81 2.42 8.01 8.04
N ARG A 82 3.40 8.83 8.37
CA ARG A 82 3.40 10.24 8.06
C ARG A 82 4.51 10.54 7.05
N ALA A 83 4.26 11.48 6.16
CA ALA A 83 5.24 11.85 5.13
C ALA A 83 6.58 12.33 5.74
N ALA A 84 6.52 13.03 6.87
CA ALA A 84 7.72 13.56 7.52
C ALA A 84 8.47 12.53 8.38
N GLN A 85 7.90 11.35 8.58
CA GLN A 85 8.51 10.29 9.38
C GLN A 85 9.77 9.77 8.71
N SER A 86 10.74 9.30 9.50
CA SER A 86 11.95 8.74 8.93
C SER A 86 11.64 7.41 8.23
N ALA A 87 12.32 7.16 7.11
CA ALA A 87 12.17 5.92 6.37
C ALA A 87 12.61 4.69 7.19
N VAL A 88 13.61 4.86 8.05
CA VAL A 88 14.07 3.78 8.95
C VAL A 88 12.98 3.41 9.94
N ASP A 89 12.34 4.42 10.56
CA ASP A 89 11.25 4.17 11.50
C ASP A 89 10.06 3.52 10.79
N ALA A 90 9.76 3.96 9.58
CA ALA A 90 8.69 3.37 8.78
C ALA A 90 9.00 1.90 8.45
N LEU A 91 10.24 1.60 8.09
CA LEU A 91 10.64 0.22 7.82
C LEU A 91 10.41 -0.67 9.04
N ALA A 92 10.78 -0.20 10.23
CA ALA A 92 10.54 -0.93 11.46
C ALA A 92 9.04 -1.15 11.68
N ALA A 93 8.23 -0.12 11.47
CA ALA A 93 6.78 -0.22 11.65
C ALA A 93 6.14 -1.23 10.69
N LEU A 94 6.59 -1.27 9.44
CA LEU A 94 6.07 -2.22 8.47
C LEU A 94 6.57 -3.65 8.72
N GLY A 95 7.75 -3.78 9.29
CA GLY A 95 8.35 -5.09 9.58
C GLY A 95 7.71 -5.80 10.75
N ASP A 96 7.17 -5.06 11.72
CA ASP A 96 6.64 -5.62 12.96
C ASP A 96 5.28 -6.31 12.78
N GLY A 97 4.54 -6.00 11.73
CA GLY A 97 3.22 -6.55 11.50
C GLY A 97 3.17 -7.54 10.35
N ASP A 98 1.97 -7.97 10.00
CA ASP A 98 1.70 -8.88 8.90
C ASP A 98 1.26 -8.18 7.62
N VAL A 99 1.06 -6.88 7.67
CA VAL A 99 0.73 -6.05 6.50
C VAL A 99 1.96 -5.20 6.18
N HIS A 100 2.64 -5.53 5.09
CA HIS A 100 3.90 -4.90 4.73
C HIS A 100 3.73 -3.75 3.74
N ARG A 101 2.65 -3.02 3.91
CA ARG A 101 2.31 -1.80 3.17
C ARG A 101 1.89 -0.74 4.16
N GLY A 102 2.22 0.51 3.88
CA GLY A 102 1.83 1.64 4.72
C GLY A 102 1.00 2.66 3.96
N LEU A 103 -0.07 3.13 4.59
CA LEU A 103 -0.84 4.26 4.12
C LEU A 103 -0.21 5.52 4.69
N VAL A 104 0.21 6.43 3.82
CA VAL A 104 0.78 7.71 4.26
C VAL A 104 -0.36 8.71 4.34
N LEU A 105 -0.61 9.19 5.54
CA LEU A 105 -1.79 9.96 5.86
C LEU A 105 -1.43 11.37 6.36
N ASP A 106 -2.26 12.33 5.99
CA ASP A 106 -2.33 13.64 6.62
C ASP A 106 -3.69 13.72 7.31
N GLY A 107 -3.71 13.51 8.62
CA GLY A 107 -4.94 13.19 9.32
C GLY A 107 -5.46 11.83 8.85
N ASP A 108 -6.65 11.79 8.27
CA ASP A 108 -7.21 10.58 7.66
C ASP A 108 -7.17 10.62 6.13
N ARG A 109 -6.61 11.68 5.56
CA ARG A 109 -6.49 11.87 4.13
C ARG A 109 -5.28 11.12 3.58
N LEU A 110 -5.49 10.34 2.54
CA LEU A 110 -4.39 9.62 1.89
C LEU A 110 -3.55 10.59 1.06
N VAL A 111 -2.25 10.61 1.34
CA VAL A 111 -1.28 11.44 0.58
C VAL A 111 -0.22 10.58 -0.11
N GLY A 112 -0.08 9.33 0.23
CA GLY A 112 0.89 8.44 -0.39
C GLY A 112 0.73 7.00 0.05
N PHE A 113 1.55 6.15 -0.56
CA PHE A 113 1.53 4.72 -0.31
C PHE A 113 2.95 4.19 -0.40
N VAL A 114 3.32 3.28 0.48
CA VAL A 114 4.67 2.75 0.49
C VAL A 114 4.67 1.27 0.85
N SER A 115 5.53 0.50 0.18
CA SER A 115 5.75 -0.90 0.52
C SER A 115 7.05 -1.06 1.30
N ILE A 116 7.14 -2.17 2.05
CA ILE A 116 8.39 -2.52 2.74
C ILE A 116 9.54 -2.68 1.73
N THR A 117 9.25 -3.23 0.56
CA THR A 117 10.24 -3.40 -0.50
C THR A 117 10.80 -2.07 -0.98
N ASP A 118 9.92 -1.08 -1.17
CA ASP A 118 10.36 0.26 -1.60
C ASP A 118 11.24 0.92 -0.55
N LEU A 119 10.90 0.76 0.73
CA LEU A 119 11.72 1.29 1.83
C LEU A 119 13.10 0.62 1.87
N LEU A 120 13.13 -0.70 1.74
CA LEU A 120 14.39 -1.43 1.73
C LEU A 120 15.28 -0.99 0.58
N ARG A 121 14.72 -0.86 -0.63
CA ARG A 121 15.48 -0.40 -1.80
C ARG A 121 16.00 1.02 -1.61
N ALA A 122 15.15 1.91 -1.11
CA ALA A 122 15.54 3.30 -0.93
C ALA A 122 16.64 3.45 0.12
N LEU A 123 16.56 2.70 1.22
CA LEU A 123 17.57 2.73 2.27
C LEU A 123 18.89 2.09 1.81
N GLU A 124 18.82 1.06 1.01
CA GLU A 124 20.01 0.45 0.42
C GLU A 124 20.74 1.44 -0.50
N VAL A 125 19.99 2.13 -1.38
CA VAL A 125 20.54 3.12 -2.30
C VAL A 125 20.90 4.40 -1.56
N GLY A 126 20.07 4.85 -0.63
CA GLY A 126 20.27 6.09 0.13
C GLY A 126 21.28 5.98 1.26
N GLY A 127 21.71 4.77 1.62
CA GLY A 127 22.81 4.55 2.53
C GLY A 127 24.14 4.94 1.87
N ASP A 128 25.26 4.57 2.45
CA ASP A 128 26.55 4.86 1.85
C ASP A 128 26.74 4.03 0.59
N GLY A 129 26.47 4.63 -0.56
CA GLY A 129 26.56 3.95 -1.85
C GLY A 129 27.94 3.41 -2.16
N ARG A 130 28.98 3.91 -1.51
CA ARG A 130 30.34 3.44 -1.68
C ARG A 130 30.57 2.06 -1.10
N ASP A 131 29.79 1.72 -0.09
CA ASP A 131 29.91 0.43 0.59
C ASP A 131 29.02 -0.64 -0.04
N ARG A 132 28.29 -0.28 -1.08
CA ARG A 132 27.43 -1.25 -1.75
C ARG A 132 28.30 -2.22 -2.53
N PRO A 133 28.09 -3.54 -2.37
CA PRO A 133 28.74 -4.48 -3.24
C PRO A 133 28.33 -4.21 -4.68
N ALA A 134 29.25 -4.43 -5.61
CA ALA A 134 28.92 -4.33 -7.02
C ALA A 134 27.72 -5.25 -7.30
N ARG A 135 26.69 -4.69 -7.95
CA ARG A 135 25.55 -5.52 -8.31
C ARG A 135 25.99 -6.52 -9.35
N VAL A 136 25.80 -7.76 -9.01
CA VAL A 136 25.93 -8.81 -10.00
C VAL A 136 24.73 -8.68 -10.91
N ALA A 137 25.01 -8.49 -12.16
CA ALA A 137 23.97 -8.31 -13.16
C ALA A 137 23.08 -9.55 -13.27
#